data_083006d43cee36d986417b53819d9476
#
_entry.id   083006d43cee36d986417b53819d9476
#
_cell.length_a   1.000
_cell.length_b   1.000
_cell.length_c   1.000
_cell.angle_alpha   90.00
_cell.angle_beta   90.00
_cell.angle_gamma   90.00
#
_symmetry.space_group_name_H-M   'P 1'
#
loop_
_entity.id
_entity.type
_entity.pdbx_description
1 polymer ?
#
loop_
_entity_poly.entity_id
_entity_poly.type
_entity_poly.pdbx_seq_one_letter_code
_entity_poly.pdbx_strand_id
1 'polypeptide(L)'
;MRIIPAIDIIEGKCVRLTKGDYNTKKIYNENPLEVAKEFEAAGIEYLHVVDLDGAKASEIINYKVLEQIASKTNLKIDFGGGLKSDKDLEIAFNSGANQITGGSIAVKNPEIFNSWIEKYGSEKIILGADFYPDATGGKIATNGWQEESSLELIPFIKDYQQKGIQYVICTDISKDGMLQGPSFEVYKDILSEIKPLKLIASGGISSFDELPKLAENGCEGVIIGKAIYENKISLKQLENFIINK
;
A
#
# COMPACT_ATOMS: atom_id res chain seq x y z
N MET A 1 -15.02 -3.94 -3.72
CA MET A 1 -13.66 -3.33 -3.69
C MET A 1 -13.37 -2.86 -2.28
N ARG A 2 -12.20 -3.16 -1.69
CA ARG A 2 -11.80 -2.68 -0.35
C ARG A 2 -11.48 -1.19 -0.40
N ILE A 3 -11.89 -0.45 0.62
CA ILE A 3 -11.43 0.92 0.87
C ILE A 3 -10.33 0.82 1.92
N ILE A 4 -9.15 1.32 1.59
CA ILE A 4 -7.93 1.15 2.37
C ILE A 4 -7.27 2.52 2.59
N PRO A 5 -7.62 3.27 3.64
CA PRO A 5 -6.86 4.46 4.01
C PRO A 5 -5.38 4.12 4.29
N ALA A 6 -4.50 5.09 4.05
CA ALA A 6 -3.09 4.95 4.37
C ALA A 6 -2.67 5.83 5.53
N ILE A 7 -1.86 5.26 6.45
CA ILE A 7 -1.13 5.98 7.49
C ILE A 7 0.36 5.76 7.26
N ASP A 8 1.08 6.81 6.89
CA ASP A 8 2.54 6.80 6.85
C ASP A 8 3.08 7.29 8.20
N ILE A 9 4.13 6.64 8.68
CA ILE A 9 4.70 6.91 10.01
C ILE A 9 6.14 7.39 9.87
N ILE A 10 6.43 8.56 10.44
CA ILE A 10 7.78 9.06 10.70
C ILE A 10 7.83 9.54 12.15
N GLU A 11 8.82 9.06 12.92
CA GLU A 11 9.02 9.43 14.33
C GLU A 11 7.77 9.18 15.19
N GLY A 12 7.03 8.10 14.89
CA GLY A 12 5.80 7.73 15.57
C GLY A 12 4.57 8.58 15.23
N LYS A 13 4.65 9.47 14.25
CA LYS A 13 3.57 10.42 13.87
C LYS A 13 2.97 10.07 12.52
N CYS A 14 1.67 10.39 12.35
CA CYS A 14 0.98 10.27 11.06
C CYS A 14 1.39 11.41 10.13
N VAL A 15 2.03 11.05 9.02
CA VAL A 15 2.56 12.01 8.03
C VAL A 15 2.11 11.68 6.62
N ARG A 16 2.36 12.58 5.68
CA ARG A 16 2.34 12.30 4.24
C ARG A 16 3.54 12.98 3.57
N LEU A 17 4.08 12.29 2.59
CA LEU A 17 5.07 12.82 1.66
C LEU A 17 4.40 13.14 0.31
N THR A 18 5.11 13.81 -0.57
CA THR A 18 4.73 13.98 -1.98
C THR A 18 5.78 13.25 -2.81
N LYS A 19 5.36 12.26 -3.61
CA LYS A 19 6.26 11.41 -4.42
C LYS A 19 7.42 10.80 -3.62
N GLY A 20 7.18 10.45 -2.35
CA GLY A 20 8.20 9.87 -1.47
C GLY A 20 9.32 10.81 -1.00
N ASP A 21 9.25 12.10 -1.30
CA ASP A 21 10.28 13.07 -0.88
C ASP A 21 10.11 13.45 0.58
N TYR A 22 11.07 13.04 1.43
CA TYR A 22 11.10 13.32 2.87
C TYR A 22 11.17 14.83 3.20
N ASN A 23 11.66 15.67 2.29
CA ASN A 23 11.67 17.13 2.46
C ASN A 23 10.26 17.74 2.37
N THR A 24 9.30 17.02 1.82
CA THR A 24 7.90 17.44 1.71
C THR A 24 7.04 16.96 2.88
N LYS A 25 7.66 16.40 3.96
CA LYS A 25 6.96 15.85 5.12
C LYS A 25 5.96 16.86 5.69
N LYS A 26 4.68 16.46 5.74
CA LYS A 26 3.61 17.17 6.43
C LYS A 26 3.02 16.25 7.50
N ILE A 27 2.99 16.73 8.75
CA ILE A 27 2.36 16.02 9.87
C ILE A 27 0.87 16.34 9.84
N TYR A 28 0.03 15.31 9.90
CA TYR A 28 -1.43 15.43 9.96
C TYR A 28 -1.98 15.10 11.34
N ASN A 29 -1.31 14.21 12.07
CA ASN A 29 -1.66 13.89 13.45
C ASN A 29 -0.43 13.40 14.21
N GLU A 30 -0.28 13.82 15.46
CA GLU A 30 0.79 13.37 16.36
C GLU A 30 0.55 11.93 16.86
N ASN A 31 -0.68 11.43 16.76
CA ASN A 31 -1.09 10.13 17.26
C ASN A 31 -1.77 9.29 16.16
N PRO A 32 -1.06 8.38 15.47
CA PRO A 32 -1.61 7.52 14.43
C PRO A 32 -2.80 6.67 14.88
N LEU A 33 -2.88 6.30 16.17
CA LEU A 33 -4.00 5.53 16.72
C LEU A 33 -5.33 6.32 16.67
N GLU A 34 -5.31 7.63 16.88
CA GLU A 34 -6.51 8.45 16.76
C GLU A 34 -7.05 8.44 15.35
N VAL A 35 -6.16 8.59 14.36
CA VAL A 35 -6.52 8.51 12.94
C VAL A 35 -7.11 7.14 12.59
N ALA A 36 -6.48 6.06 13.08
CA ALA A 36 -6.97 4.69 12.84
C ALA A 36 -8.38 4.48 13.43
N LYS A 37 -8.65 5.01 14.63
CA LYS A 37 -9.98 4.96 15.25
C LYS A 37 -11.03 5.76 14.48
N GLU A 38 -10.68 6.90 13.92
CA GLU A 38 -11.59 7.68 13.06
C GLU A 38 -11.97 6.88 11.81
N PHE A 39 -11.01 6.16 11.21
CA PHE A 39 -11.27 5.28 10.07
C PHE A 39 -12.19 4.11 10.46
N GLU A 40 -11.90 3.44 11.55
CA GLU A 40 -12.74 2.35 12.07
C GLU A 40 -14.17 2.83 12.35
N ALA A 41 -14.33 4.00 12.99
CA ALA A 41 -15.63 4.59 13.30
C ALA A 41 -16.45 4.93 12.03
N ALA A 42 -15.80 5.14 10.90
CA ALA A 42 -16.44 5.32 9.59
C ALA A 42 -16.75 3.99 8.87
N GLY A 43 -16.64 2.84 9.55
CA GLY A 43 -16.94 1.52 8.98
C GLY A 43 -15.85 0.96 8.06
N ILE A 44 -14.66 1.54 8.06
CA ILE A 44 -13.52 1.03 7.31
C ILE A 44 -12.97 -0.20 8.02
N GLU A 45 -12.66 -1.25 7.25
CA GLU A 45 -12.15 -2.52 7.78
C GLU A 45 -10.64 -2.73 7.52
N TYR A 46 -10.08 -2.06 6.54
CA TYR A 46 -8.70 -2.27 6.08
C TYR A 46 -7.88 -1.00 6.24
N LEU A 47 -6.62 -1.16 6.62
CA LEU A 47 -5.68 -0.06 6.81
C LEU A 47 -4.31 -0.43 6.21
N HIS A 48 -3.75 0.46 5.42
CA HIS A 48 -2.37 0.37 4.95
C HIS A 48 -1.47 1.25 5.84
N VAL A 49 -0.48 0.65 6.48
CA VAL A 49 0.47 1.35 7.37
C VAL A 49 1.87 1.25 6.78
N VAL A 50 2.53 2.38 6.59
CA VAL A 50 3.88 2.45 6.04
C VAL A 50 4.85 3.02 7.07
N ASP A 51 5.83 2.22 7.46
CA ASP A 51 6.95 2.64 8.30
C ASP A 51 8.02 3.32 7.43
N LEU A 52 7.95 4.64 7.30
CA LEU A 52 8.89 5.41 6.50
C LEU A 52 10.28 5.53 7.15
N ASP A 53 10.36 5.49 8.49
CA ASP A 53 11.65 5.38 9.18
C ASP A 53 12.29 4.03 8.86
N GLY A 54 11.49 2.96 8.91
CA GLY A 54 11.93 1.62 8.55
C GLY A 54 12.35 1.51 7.09
N ALA A 55 11.61 2.11 6.17
CA ALA A 55 11.98 2.15 4.75
C ALA A 55 13.36 2.78 4.54
N LYS A 56 13.68 3.84 5.30
CA LYS A 56 14.98 4.53 5.27
C LYS A 56 16.08 3.73 5.96
N ALA A 57 15.77 3.10 7.10
CA ALA A 57 16.73 2.32 7.90
C ALA A 57 16.98 0.92 7.35
N SER A 58 16.12 0.40 6.45
CA SER A 58 16.13 -0.98 5.95
C SER A 58 15.90 -2.04 7.04
N GLU A 59 15.14 -1.70 8.06
CA GLU A 59 14.65 -2.57 9.14
C GLU A 59 13.36 -1.99 9.73
N ILE A 60 12.56 -2.80 10.42
CA ILE A 60 11.33 -2.33 11.05
C ILE A 60 11.62 -1.43 12.27
N ILE A 61 11.05 -0.21 12.29
CA ILE A 61 11.27 0.78 13.37
C ILE A 61 9.97 1.02 14.17
N ASN A 62 8.88 1.35 13.49
CA ASN A 62 7.64 1.80 14.13
C ASN A 62 6.67 0.66 14.51
N TYR A 63 7.17 -0.55 14.80
CA TYR A 63 6.35 -1.70 15.17
C TYR A 63 5.47 -1.48 16.42
N LYS A 64 5.91 -0.62 17.36
CA LYS A 64 5.10 -0.27 18.54
C LYS A 64 3.84 0.53 18.18
N VAL A 65 3.90 1.35 17.14
CA VAL A 65 2.72 2.06 16.62
C VAL A 65 1.77 1.05 15.98
N LEU A 66 2.29 0.11 15.20
CA LEU A 66 1.51 -1.01 14.64
C LEU A 66 0.79 -1.78 15.75
N GLU A 67 1.52 -2.19 16.81
CA GLU A 67 0.96 -2.90 17.96
C GLU A 67 -0.15 -2.11 18.67
N GLN A 68 0.03 -0.79 18.82
CA GLN A 68 -0.99 0.08 19.41
C GLN A 68 -2.25 0.13 18.56
N ILE A 69 -2.15 0.26 17.25
CA ILE A 69 -3.29 0.28 16.34
C ILE A 69 -3.98 -1.08 16.35
N ALA A 70 -3.24 -2.16 16.16
CA ALA A 70 -3.77 -3.52 16.08
C ALA A 70 -4.46 -3.98 17.36
N SER A 71 -3.93 -3.58 18.53
CA SER A 71 -4.52 -3.97 19.83
C SER A 71 -5.74 -3.14 20.25
N LYS A 72 -5.98 -1.97 19.62
CA LYS A 72 -7.02 -1.02 20.02
C LYS A 72 -8.05 -0.74 18.93
N THR A 73 -7.97 -1.41 17.80
CA THR A 73 -8.93 -1.39 16.68
C THR A 73 -9.13 -2.80 16.14
N ASN A 74 -10.21 -3.01 15.37
CA ASN A 74 -10.46 -4.25 14.63
C ASN A 74 -10.02 -4.15 13.17
N LEU A 75 -9.24 -3.14 12.82
CA LEU A 75 -8.74 -2.94 11.46
C LEU A 75 -7.82 -4.08 11.02
N LYS A 76 -8.03 -4.55 9.81
CA LYS A 76 -7.14 -5.51 9.14
C LYS A 76 -5.99 -4.72 8.55
N ILE A 77 -4.81 -4.82 9.17
CA ILE A 77 -3.65 -3.99 8.84
C ILE A 77 -2.74 -4.70 7.86
N ASP A 78 -2.50 -4.07 6.72
CA ASP A 78 -1.36 -4.32 5.88
C ASP A 78 -0.22 -3.38 6.28
N PHE A 79 0.97 -3.94 6.55
CA PHE A 79 2.12 -3.20 7.01
C PHE A 79 3.28 -3.30 6.01
N GLY A 80 3.83 -2.16 5.65
CA GLY A 80 5.00 -2.04 4.77
C GLY A 80 6.05 -1.08 5.32
N GLY A 81 7.21 -1.05 4.66
CA GLY A 81 8.35 -0.22 5.05
C GLY A 81 9.38 -0.95 5.92
N GLY A 82 10.62 -1.00 5.44
CA GLY A 82 11.75 -1.56 6.19
C GLY A 82 11.87 -3.07 6.28
N LEU A 83 10.91 -3.84 5.77
CA LEU A 83 10.93 -5.31 5.86
C LEU A 83 12.01 -5.91 4.94
N LYS A 84 13.10 -6.41 5.51
CA LYS A 84 14.26 -6.95 4.78
C LYS A 84 14.70 -8.34 5.24
N SER A 85 14.20 -8.82 6.37
CA SER A 85 14.57 -10.09 6.97
C SER A 85 13.38 -10.84 7.57
N ASP A 86 13.53 -12.14 7.83
CA ASP A 86 12.54 -12.95 8.55
C ASP A 86 12.21 -12.36 9.92
N LYS A 87 13.22 -11.78 10.58
CA LYS A 87 13.04 -11.11 11.87
C LYS A 87 12.09 -9.91 11.78
N ASP A 88 12.21 -9.09 10.72
CA ASP A 88 11.30 -7.96 10.52
C ASP A 88 9.86 -8.45 10.32
N LEU A 89 9.67 -9.52 9.55
CA LEU A 89 8.34 -10.12 9.37
C LEU A 89 7.76 -10.67 10.67
N GLU A 90 8.57 -11.38 11.44
CA GLU A 90 8.13 -11.91 12.73
C GLU A 90 7.70 -10.79 13.68
N ILE A 91 8.46 -9.69 13.73
CA ILE A 91 8.09 -8.49 14.49
C ILE A 91 6.77 -7.91 13.97
N ALA A 92 6.60 -7.72 12.66
CA ALA A 92 5.39 -7.17 12.09
C ALA A 92 4.15 -8.01 12.41
N PHE A 93 4.21 -9.35 12.20
CA PHE A 93 3.09 -10.23 12.50
C PHE A 93 2.80 -10.33 14.00
N ASN A 94 3.83 -10.38 14.85
CA ASN A 94 3.67 -10.39 16.31
C ASN A 94 3.10 -9.07 16.84
N SER A 95 3.34 -7.96 16.15
CA SER A 95 2.75 -6.65 16.44
C SER A 95 1.34 -6.46 15.85
N GLY A 96 0.78 -7.48 15.21
CA GLY A 96 -0.62 -7.53 14.79
C GLY A 96 -0.90 -7.20 13.33
N ALA A 97 0.11 -7.16 12.45
CA ALA A 97 -0.13 -7.08 11.01
C ALA A 97 -0.92 -8.32 10.54
N ASN A 98 -1.96 -8.09 9.73
CA ASN A 98 -2.70 -9.17 9.07
C ASN A 98 -2.03 -9.59 7.76
N GLN A 99 -1.48 -8.61 7.04
CA GLN A 99 -0.74 -8.75 5.81
C GLN A 99 0.53 -7.88 5.89
N ILE A 100 1.54 -8.23 5.10
CA ILE A 100 2.73 -7.38 4.90
C ILE A 100 2.92 -7.08 3.42
N THR A 101 3.43 -5.91 3.13
CA THR A 101 3.79 -5.50 1.77
C THR A 101 5.29 -5.46 1.59
N GLY A 102 5.80 -6.24 0.63
CA GLY A 102 7.19 -6.25 0.22
C GLY A 102 7.36 -5.73 -1.21
N GLY A 103 7.99 -4.57 -1.37
CA GLY A 103 8.34 -3.99 -2.66
C GLY A 103 9.81 -4.22 -3.01
N SER A 104 10.71 -3.36 -2.52
CA SER A 104 12.15 -3.45 -2.83
C SER A 104 12.79 -4.81 -2.54
N ILE A 105 12.32 -5.53 -1.53
CA ILE A 105 12.83 -6.88 -1.19
C ILE A 105 12.54 -7.88 -2.32
N ALA A 106 11.38 -7.78 -2.95
CA ALA A 106 11.01 -8.64 -4.07
C ALA A 106 11.92 -8.44 -5.30
N VAL A 107 12.50 -7.25 -5.45
CA VAL A 107 13.47 -6.96 -6.52
C VAL A 107 14.89 -7.33 -6.13
N LYS A 108 15.32 -6.91 -4.92
CA LYS A 108 16.73 -7.01 -4.49
C LYS A 108 17.11 -8.37 -3.92
N ASN A 109 16.17 -9.07 -3.28
CA ASN A 109 16.37 -10.39 -2.67
C ASN A 109 15.14 -11.30 -2.93
N PRO A 110 14.89 -11.67 -4.20
CA PRO A 110 13.70 -12.44 -4.58
C PRO A 110 13.61 -13.79 -3.88
N GLU A 111 14.74 -14.42 -3.54
CA GLU A 111 14.75 -15.69 -2.82
C GLU A 111 14.15 -15.58 -1.41
N ILE A 112 14.49 -14.51 -0.68
CA ILE A 112 13.90 -14.24 0.64
C ILE A 112 12.41 -13.98 0.49
N PHE A 113 12.00 -13.13 -0.46
CA PHE A 113 10.59 -12.82 -0.66
C PHE A 113 9.77 -14.07 -1.06
N ASN A 114 10.32 -14.95 -1.90
CA ASN A 114 9.69 -16.23 -2.25
C ASN A 114 9.54 -17.13 -1.02
N SER A 115 10.56 -17.21 -0.17
CA SER A 115 10.48 -18.00 1.09
C SER A 115 9.37 -17.48 2.02
N TRP A 116 9.09 -16.18 2.01
CA TRP A 116 7.98 -15.62 2.77
C TRP A 116 6.62 -16.06 2.22
N ILE A 117 6.46 -16.09 0.89
CA ILE A 117 5.24 -16.60 0.25
C ILE A 117 5.00 -18.05 0.64
N GLU A 118 6.05 -18.90 0.62
CA GLU A 118 5.97 -20.30 1.01
C GLU A 118 5.66 -20.49 2.51
N LYS A 119 6.33 -19.73 3.39
CA LYS A 119 6.22 -19.86 4.84
C LYS A 119 4.89 -19.32 5.39
N TYR A 120 4.45 -18.16 4.92
CA TYR A 120 3.30 -17.45 5.49
C TYR A 120 2.03 -17.55 4.64
N GLY A 121 2.18 -17.96 3.39
CA GLY A 121 1.07 -18.08 2.43
C GLY A 121 0.73 -16.75 1.71
N SER A 122 0.20 -16.91 0.51
CA SER A 122 -0.14 -15.80 -0.40
C SER A 122 -1.24 -14.87 0.11
N GLU A 123 -2.00 -15.28 1.13
CA GLU A 123 -3.01 -14.43 1.76
C GLU A 123 -2.39 -13.41 2.73
N LYS A 124 -1.16 -13.64 3.21
CA LYS A 124 -0.47 -12.77 4.15
C LYS A 124 0.61 -11.89 3.51
N ILE A 125 1.03 -12.22 2.30
CA ILE A 125 2.10 -11.52 1.60
C ILE A 125 1.52 -10.75 0.41
N ILE A 126 1.77 -9.45 0.37
CA ILE A 126 1.39 -8.56 -0.73
C ILE A 126 2.65 -8.15 -1.48
N LEU A 127 2.62 -8.24 -2.80
CA LEU A 127 3.66 -7.69 -3.65
C LEU A 127 3.46 -6.18 -3.80
N GLY A 128 4.44 -5.38 -3.41
CA GLY A 128 4.50 -3.95 -3.76
C GLY A 128 5.11 -3.78 -5.14
N ALA A 129 4.32 -3.30 -6.09
CA ALA A 129 4.72 -3.01 -7.46
C ALA A 129 4.62 -1.50 -7.72
N ASP A 130 5.48 -0.75 -7.04
CA ASP A 130 5.57 0.69 -7.24
C ASP A 130 6.37 0.98 -8.50
N PHE A 131 5.89 1.86 -9.36
CA PHE A 131 6.48 2.04 -10.68
C PHE A 131 6.58 3.51 -11.11
N TYR A 132 7.57 3.77 -11.95
CA TYR A 132 7.65 4.98 -12.76
C TYR A 132 7.02 4.70 -14.12
N PRO A 133 5.97 5.45 -14.52
CA PRO A 133 5.35 5.25 -15.82
C PRO A 133 6.29 5.64 -16.96
N ASP A 134 6.31 4.83 -18.02
CA ASP A 134 7.01 5.11 -19.26
C ASP A 134 6.16 4.70 -20.49
N ALA A 135 6.73 4.77 -21.68
CA ALA A 135 6.03 4.42 -22.92
C ALA A 135 5.68 2.92 -23.03
N THR A 136 6.26 2.05 -22.19
CA THR A 136 6.07 0.58 -22.20
C THR A 136 5.18 0.10 -21.06
N GLY A 137 4.61 1.01 -20.26
CA GLY A 137 3.74 0.73 -19.10
C GLY A 137 4.39 1.04 -17.76
N GLY A 138 5.71 1.01 -17.66
CA GLY A 138 6.45 1.46 -16.48
C GLY A 138 7.47 0.46 -15.96
N LYS A 139 8.42 0.97 -15.17
CA LYS A 139 9.49 0.21 -14.54
C LYS A 139 9.38 0.23 -13.03
N ILE A 140 9.68 -0.90 -12.41
CA ILE A 140 9.61 -1.07 -10.95
C ILE A 140 10.64 -0.19 -10.25
N ALA A 141 10.18 0.54 -9.25
CA ALA A 141 11.00 1.33 -8.36
C ALA A 141 11.45 0.54 -7.12
N THR A 142 12.60 0.90 -6.59
CA THR A 142 13.16 0.32 -5.37
C THR A 142 13.74 1.39 -4.46
N ASN A 143 14.20 0.98 -3.28
CA ASN A 143 14.89 1.84 -2.32
C ASN A 143 14.09 3.09 -1.91
N GLY A 144 12.79 2.88 -1.54
CA GLY A 144 11.91 4.01 -1.19
C GLY A 144 11.72 4.99 -2.34
N TRP A 145 11.60 4.44 -3.57
CA TRP A 145 11.40 5.18 -4.83
C TRP A 145 12.61 6.04 -5.29
N GLN A 146 13.79 5.76 -4.78
CA GLN A 146 15.01 6.50 -5.16
C GLN A 146 15.75 5.85 -6.35
N GLU A 147 15.44 4.62 -6.66
CA GLU A 147 16.09 3.85 -7.72
C GLU A 147 15.04 3.24 -8.66
N GLU A 148 15.25 3.38 -9.96
CA GLU A 148 14.51 2.66 -10.99
C GLU A 148 15.24 1.36 -11.32
N SER A 149 14.51 0.25 -11.34
CA SER A 149 15.06 -1.04 -11.76
C SER A 149 14.91 -1.23 -13.28
N SER A 150 15.55 -2.28 -13.82
CA SER A 150 15.34 -2.70 -15.21
C SER A 150 14.07 -3.54 -15.42
N LEU A 151 13.32 -3.84 -14.35
CA LEU A 151 12.15 -4.72 -14.41
C LEU A 151 10.92 -3.95 -14.86
N GLU A 152 10.27 -4.44 -15.90
CA GLU A 152 9.00 -3.91 -16.39
C GLU A 152 7.84 -4.33 -15.49
N LEU A 153 6.84 -3.47 -15.30
CA LEU A 153 5.74 -3.62 -14.35
C LEU A 153 4.95 -4.92 -14.57
N ILE A 154 4.39 -5.14 -15.76
CA ILE A 154 3.53 -6.29 -16.03
C ILE A 154 4.29 -7.62 -15.97
N PRO A 155 5.46 -7.77 -16.62
CA PRO A 155 6.30 -8.96 -16.47
C PRO A 155 6.66 -9.28 -15.02
N PHE A 156 6.99 -8.28 -14.21
CA PHE A 156 7.32 -8.46 -12.80
C PHE A 156 6.13 -9.01 -11.99
N ILE A 157 4.94 -8.41 -12.14
CA ILE A 157 3.73 -8.89 -11.46
C ILE A 157 3.39 -10.30 -11.91
N LYS A 158 3.48 -10.60 -13.20
CA LYS A 158 3.18 -11.91 -13.77
C LYS A 158 4.10 -13.02 -13.25
N ASP A 159 5.40 -12.72 -13.12
CA ASP A 159 6.37 -13.65 -12.54
C ASP A 159 6.01 -14.00 -11.09
N TYR A 160 5.65 -13.02 -10.27
CA TYR A 160 5.24 -13.28 -8.89
C TYR A 160 3.85 -13.93 -8.77
N GLN A 161 2.93 -13.62 -9.66
CA GLN A 161 1.65 -14.33 -9.71
C GLN A 161 1.83 -15.83 -10.00
N GLN A 162 2.76 -16.18 -10.89
CA GLN A 162 3.12 -17.59 -11.17
C GLN A 162 3.77 -18.29 -9.95
N LYS A 163 4.43 -17.53 -9.08
CA LYS A 163 4.99 -17.99 -7.80
C LYS A 163 3.97 -18.02 -6.66
N GLY A 164 2.70 -17.75 -6.95
CA GLY A 164 1.58 -17.87 -6.00
C GLY A 164 1.12 -16.57 -5.35
N ILE A 165 1.71 -15.41 -5.68
CA ILE A 165 1.19 -14.13 -5.20
C ILE A 165 -0.24 -13.91 -5.70
N GLN A 166 -1.12 -13.50 -4.78
CA GLN A 166 -2.51 -13.17 -5.08
C GLN A 166 -2.77 -11.66 -4.99
N TYR A 167 -2.15 -10.97 -4.05
CA TYR A 167 -2.35 -9.55 -3.79
C TYR A 167 -1.18 -8.72 -4.31
N VAL A 168 -1.51 -7.66 -5.02
CA VAL A 168 -0.53 -6.68 -5.52
C VAL A 168 -1.02 -5.28 -5.21
N ILE A 169 -0.21 -4.49 -4.52
CA ILE A 169 -0.38 -3.03 -4.45
C ILE A 169 0.44 -2.45 -5.60
N CYS A 170 -0.24 -1.73 -6.49
CA CYS A 170 0.37 -1.08 -7.64
C CYS A 170 0.29 0.44 -7.49
N THR A 171 1.43 1.09 -7.25
CA THR A 171 1.51 2.54 -7.01
C THR A 171 2.16 3.25 -8.19
N ASP A 172 1.43 4.16 -8.82
CA ASP A 172 2.02 5.12 -9.74
C ASP A 172 2.69 6.24 -8.95
N ILE A 173 4.03 6.21 -8.87
CA ILE A 173 4.84 7.15 -8.09
C ILE A 173 4.69 8.57 -8.61
N SER A 174 4.53 8.75 -9.92
CA SER A 174 4.41 10.07 -10.53
C SER A 174 3.15 10.82 -10.05
N LYS A 175 2.15 10.07 -9.60
CA LYS A 175 0.85 10.57 -9.13
C LYS A 175 0.70 10.56 -7.62
N ASP A 176 1.58 9.84 -6.88
CA ASP A 176 1.42 9.74 -5.43
C ASP A 176 1.51 11.11 -4.75
N GLY A 177 0.50 11.41 -3.93
CA GLY A 177 0.35 12.69 -3.25
C GLY A 177 0.00 13.89 -4.15
N MET A 178 -0.24 13.67 -5.47
CA MET A 178 -0.50 14.76 -6.43
C MET A 178 -1.97 15.13 -6.60
N LEU A 179 -2.91 14.26 -6.18
CA LEU A 179 -4.36 14.46 -6.36
C LEU A 179 -4.75 14.71 -7.83
N GLN A 180 -4.20 13.92 -8.76
CA GLN A 180 -4.39 14.08 -10.22
C GLN A 180 -5.17 12.92 -10.86
N GLY A 181 -5.76 12.05 -10.04
CA GLY A 181 -6.45 10.85 -10.48
C GLY A 181 -5.52 9.63 -10.62
N PRO A 182 -6.05 8.42 -10.43
CA PRO A 182 -5.29 7.17 -10.50
C PRO A 182 -4.98 6.77 -11.95
N SER A 183 -4.14 5.75 -12.11
CA SER A 183 -3.71 5.24 -13.41
C SER A 183 -4.65 4.14 -13.93
N PHE A 184 -5.90 4.50 -14.26
CA PHE A 184 -6.98 3.57 -14.66
C PHE A 184 -6.56 2.60 -15.76
N GLU A 185 -5.92 3.09 -16.84
CA GLU A 185 -5.55 2.25 -17.98
C GLU A 185 -4.48 1.22 -17.57
N VAL A 186 -3.47 1.61 -16.78
CA VAL A 186 -2.44 0.69 -16.28
C VAL A 186 -3.07 -0.44 -15.47
N TYR A 187 -3.99 -0.14 -14.56
CA TYR A 187 -4.68 -1.17 -13.76
C TYR A 187 -5.53 -2.08 -14.62
N LYS A 188 -6.21 -1.54 -15.64
CA LYS A 188 -7.00 -2.31 -16.59
C LYS A 188 -6.12 -3.25 -17.43
N ASP A 189 -4.97 -2.78 -17.90
CA ASP A 189 -4.01 -3.58 -18.66
C ASP A 189 -3.49 -4.74 -17.82
N ILE A 190 -3.02 -4.47 -16.58
CA ILE A 190 -2.59 -5.51 -15.64
C ILE A 190 -3.67 -6.57 -15.44
N LEU A 191 -4.91 -6.16 -15.13
CA LEU A 191 -6.02 -7.07 -14.87
C LEU A 191 -6.53 -7.80 -16.12
N SER A 192 -6.26 -7.28 -17.32
CA SER A 192 -6.56 -7.97 -18.57
C SER A 192 -5.59 -9.12 -18.85
N GLU A 193 -4.31 -8.93 -18.53
CA GLU A 193 -3.22 -9.86 -18.83
C GLU A 193 -2.98 -10.90 -17.73
N ILE A 194 -3.27 -10.57 -16.47
CA ILE A 194 -2.93 -11.42 -15.31
C ILE A 194 -4.19 -11.81 -14.55
N LYS A 195 -4.56 -13.09 -14.63
CA LYS A 195 -5.75 -13.65 -13.94
C LYS A 195 -5.41 -15.01 -13.32
N PRO A 196 -5.90 -15.28 -12.09
CA PRO A 196 -6.55 -14.34 -11.16
C PRO A 196 -5.54 -13.41 -10.49
N LEU A 197 -5.93 -12.16 -10.22
CA LEU A 197 -5.12 -11.19 -9.48
C LEU A 197 -6.01 -10.30 -8.62
N LYS A 198 -5.63 -10.07 -7.37
CA LYS A 198 -6.25 -9.13 -6.43
C LYS A 198 -5.45 -7.84 -6.43
N LEU A 199 -5.73 -6.96 -7.40
CA LEU A 199 -5.02 -5.70 -7.58
C LEU A 199 -5.58 -4.62 -6.67
N ILE A 200 -4.70 -3.96 -5.92
CA ILE A 200 -4.98 -2.80 -5.08
C ILE A 200 -4.37 -1.57 -5.75
N ALA A 201 -5.22 -0.66 -6.20
CA ALA A 201 -4.81 0.58 -6.85
C ALA A 201 -4.24 1.56 -5.83
N SER A 202 -3.14 2.23 -6.15
CA SER A 202 -2.48 3.20 -5.28
C SER A 202 -1.88 4.34 -6.08
N GLY A 203 -1.84 5.53 -5.46
CA GLY A 203 -1.31 6.75 -6.07
C GLY A 203 -2.36 7.56 -6.84
N GLY A 204 -2.39 8.87 -6.58
CA GLY A 204 -3.13 9.84 -7.37
C GLY A 204 -4.60 10.07 -7.00
N ILE A 205 -5.23 9.21 -6.21
CA ILE A 205 -6.66 9.36 -5.85
C ILE A 205 -6.96 10.80 -5.43
N SER A 206 -7.94 11.42 -6.09
CA SER A 206 -8.27 12.85 -5.97
C SER A 206 -9.73 13.14 -5.68
N SER A 207 -10.64 12.25 -6.07
CA SER A 207 -12.09 12.44 -5.89
C SER A 207 -12.82 11.13 -5.64
N PHE A 208 -14.00 11.25 -5.04
CA PHE A 208 -14.87 10.10 -4.74
C PHE A 208 -15.34 9.36 -6.00
N ASP A 209 -15.57 10.09 -7.10
CA ASP A 209 -16.10 9.54 -8.38
C ASP A 209 -15.12 8.59 -9.08
N GLU A 210 -13.88 8.52 -8.60
CA GLU A 210 -12.87 7.59 -9.10
C GLU A 210 -13.07 6.17 -8.54
N LEU A 211 -13.66 6.05 -7.35
CA LEU A 211 -13.80 4.76 -6.65
C LEU A 211 -14.72 3.78 -7.41
N PRO A 212 -15.93 4.17 -7.88
CA PRO A 212 -16.76 3.30 -8.69
C PRO A 212 -16.04 2.81 -9.97
N LYS A 213 -15.28 3.68 -10.64
CA LYS A 213 -14.53 3.34 -11.85
C LYS A 213 -13.43 2.30 -11.61
N LEU A 214 -12.71 2.41 -10.47
CA LEU A 214 -11.73 1.40 -10.07
C LEU A 214 -12.40 0.05 -9.77
N ALA A 215 -13.57 0.07 -9.14
CA ALA A 215 -14.35 -1.14 -8.90
C ALA A 215 -14.84 -1.79 -10.21
N GLU A 216 -15.32 -1.00 -11.18
CA GLU A 216 -15.71 -1.45 -12.52
C GLU A 216 -14.54 -2.03 -13.31
N ASN A 217 -13.33 -1.48 -13.16
CA ASN A 217 -12.10 -2.04 -13.74
C ASN A 217 -11.70 -3.38 -13.11
N GLY A 218 -12.31 -3.79 -11.99
CA GLY A 218 -12.03 -5.05 -11.31
C GLY A 218 -10.96 -4.97 -10.23
N CYS A 219 -10.59 -3.77 -9.78
CA CYS A 219 -9.68 -3.63 -8.65
C CYS A 219 -10.26 -4.25 -7.38
N GLU A 220 -9.48 -5.04 -6.66
CA GLU A 220 -9.83 -5.63 -5.36
C GLU A 220 -9.91 -4.57 -4.27
N GLY A 221 -9.04 -3.57 -4.32
CA GLY A 221 -8.97 -2.49 -3.36
C GLY A 221 -8.41 -1.20 -3.92
N VAL A 222 -8.52 -0.14 -3.14
CA VAL A 222 -7.91 1.17 -3.42
C VAL A 222 -7.29 1.74 -2.15
N ILE A 223 -6.04 2.17 -2.23
CA ILE A 223 -5.36 2.91 -1.17
C ILE A 223 -5.66 4.39 -1.35
N ILE A 224 -6.17 5.03 -0.28
CA ILE A 224 -6.51 6.45 -0.26
C ILE A 224 -5.69 7.13 0.84
N GLY A 225 -4.76 7.97 0.44
CA GLY A 225 -3.93 8.75 1.36
C GLY A 225 -4.40 10.22 1.41
N LYS A 226 -3.66 11.07 0.73
CA LYS A 226 -3.79 12.54 0.78
C LYS A 226 -5.21 13.06 0.55
N ALA A 227 -6.02 12.39 -0.28
CA ALA A 227 -7.39 12.80 -0.57
C ALA A 227 -8.29 12.84 0.67
N ILE A 228 -8.08 11.94 1.64
CA ILE A 228 -8.80 11.97 2.92
C ILE A 228 -8.27 13.14 3.78
N TYR A 229 -6.97 13.23 3.97
CA TYR A 229 -6.35 14.24 4.83
C TYR A 229 -6.55 15.69 4.34
N GLU A 230 -6.70 15.89 3.04
CA GLU A 230 -6.98 17.19 2.42
C GLU A 230 -8.50 17.43 2.18
N ASN A 231 -9.37 16.58 2.79
CA ASN A 231 -10.83 16.68 2.69
C ASN A 231 -11.38 16.68 1.25
N LYS A 232 -10.66 16.03 0.31
CA LYS A 232 -11.18 15.81 -1.06
C LYS A 232 -12.19 14.66 -1.08
N ILE A 233 -12.02 13.70 -0.18
CA ILE A 233 -12.94 12.59 0.06
C ILE A 233 -13.21 12.57 1.56
N SER A 234 -14.47 12.70 1.95
CA SER A 234 -14.88 12.66 3.35
C SER A 234 -15.08 11.21 3.82
N LEU A 235 -14.88 10.96 5.11
CA LEU A 235 -15.17 9.65 5.73
C LEU A 235 -16.64 9.24 5.54
N LYS A 236 -17.57 10.21 5.54
CA LYS A 236 -18.99 9.94 5.30
C LYS A 236 -19.29 9.42 3.89
N GLN A 237 -18.55 9.91 2.87
CA GLN A 237 -18.66 9.36 1.51
C GLN A 237 -18.15 7.92 1.46
N LEU A 238 -17.06 7.61 2.15
CA LEU A 238 -16.49 6.26 2.21
C LEU A 238 -17.42 5.30 2.97
N GLU A 239 -18.00 5.72 4.09
CA GLU A 239 -19.02 4.96 4.84
C GLU A 239 -20.21 4.61 3.93
N ASN A 240 -20.75 5.59 3.22
CA ASN A 240 -21.85 5.37 2.28
C ASN A 240 -21.47 4.40 1.14
N PHE A 241 -20.24 4.49 0.63
CA PHE A 241 -19.76 3.58 -0.41
C PHE A 241 -19.65 2.13 0.10
N ILE A 242 -19.23 1.94 1.35
CA ILE A 242 -19.10 0.63 1.98
C ILE A 242 -20.46 0.00 2.24
N ILE A 243 -21.44 0.77 2.74
CA ILE A 243 -22.78 0.29 3.08
C ILE A 243 -23.60 -0.10 1.84
N ASN A 244 -23.42 0.61 0.74
CA ASN A 244 -24.18 0.42 -0.50
C ASN A 244 -23.51 -0.55 -1.52
N LYS A 245 -22.62 -1.41 -1.03
CA LYS A 245 -21.85 -2.37 -1.83
C LYS A 245 -22.59 -3.68 -2.07
#